data_a30147ad63c5cd9e6d80187542b0b4c6
#
_entry.id   a30147ad63c5cd9e6d80187542b0b4c6
#
_cell.length_a   1.000
_cell.length_b   1.000
_cell.length_c   1.000
_cell.angle_alpha   90.00
_cell.angle_beta   90.00
_cell.angle_gamma   90.00
#
_symmetry.space_group_name_H-M   'P 1'
#
loop_
_entity.id
_entity.type
_entity.pdbx_description
1 polymer ?
#
loop_
_entity_poly.entity_id
_entity_poly.type
_entity_poly.pdbx_seq_one_letter_code
_entity_poly.pdbx_strand_id
1 'polypeptide(L)'
;MALAPLLPAAAVAVGTLKVDTALPYVCTLPSGPQAATVRITAAFPERVVVGEEIRPTDVTTTVELPAAAVADLTVLEAATVRAETRLTVGATQNGQRAEATWRGTSPSLDVPADGPLTLTTTGDVPILTTGGPGDLSLTAGSLGVDLAPSTADGAATVPASLSVTCVPAEAAEGRRVLATVPVSPGATTGEPSAPPTPSTAPSSSSPSSSPSSLPSPPPSRPTGREPASGTSGASRSPEAGRTADSGPQAADDTAPGTGTGTEAPRPPAPTCRNDKPTSKSLTAYITGYSNVRKLNGANVIPVSCTLIEQGDPEIVFLPDGVHLLQKSDAELSYKGRRQTPPFEATFLTFGFAPTTATLVLEQVGPMAVESDILLVFPDNIAETYIRAPLVLRVLDVRVNGTRLDVGPSCRTAKPLSSPEPDPAKYPGDHLVLLGKGQLLNGTDASGYVLTSGGPLTGEVTIPAFENCGAGGEDLDRLLTATISGPGNHLKQIQGQTCAVGVDVPTEGQCTEDRQPYVVPKPAR
;
A
#
# COMPACT_ATOMS: atom_id res chain seq x y z
N MET A 1 44.94 -24.33 8.57
CA MET A 1 43.64 -23.80 8.18
C MET A 1 43.12 -24.66 7.02
N ALA A 2 42.16 -25.54 7.30
CA ALA A 2 41.54 -26.40 6.29
C ALA A 2 40.25 -25.73 5.82
N LEU A 3 40.18 -25.37 4.53
CA LEU A 3 38.93 -24.92 3.90
C LEU A 3 38.02 -26.14 3.77
N ALA A 4 36.87 -26.10 4.45
CA ALA A 4 35.78 -27.01 4.19
C ALA A 4 35.11 -26.64 2.83
N PRO A 5 34.83 -27.61 1.95
CA PRO A 5 34.11 -27.32 0.72
C PRO A 5 32.64 -27.02 1.06
N LEU A 6 32.16 -25.84 0.65
CA LEU A 6 30.73 -25.52 0.62
C LEU A 6 30.09 -26.40 -0.47
N LEU A 7 29.35 -27.43 -0.05
CA LEU A 7 28.48 -28.18 -0.96
C LEU A 7 27.32 -27.25 -1.36
N PRO A 8 27.05 -27.06 -2.67
CA PRO A 8 25.83 -26.37 -3.07
C PRO A 8 24.61 -27.19 -2.64
N ALA A 9 23.67 -26.56 -1.96
CA ALA A 9 22.36 -27.13 -1.71
C ALA A 9 21.74 -27.48 -3.08
N ALA A 10 21.50 -28.74 -3.34
CA ALA A 10 20.80 -29.18 -4.54
C ALA A 10 19.36 -28.62 -4.44
N ALA A 11 19.01 -27.69 -5.29
CA ALA A 11 17.62 -27.28 -5.48
C ALA A 11 16.86 -28.53 -5.96
N VAL A 12 15.96 -29.03 -5.13
CA VAL A 12 15.04 -30.10 -5.52
C VAL A 12 14.12 -29.48 -6.57
N ALA A 13 14.17 -29.96 -7.81
CA ALA A 13 13.24 -29.55 -8.84
C ALA A 13 11.83 -29.94 -8.38
N VAL A 14 11.01 -28.95 -8.05
CA VAL A 14 9.59 -29.15 -7.73
C VAL A 14 8.89 -29.47 -9.05
N GLY A 15 8.13 -30.57 -9.10
CA GLY A 15 7.32 -30.95 -10.26
C GLY A 15 6.30 -29.85 -10.59
N THR A 16 5.77 -29.87 -11.80
CA THR A 16 4.79 -28.89 -12.28
C THR A 16 3.44 -29.54 -12.51
N LEU A 17 2.40 -29.07 -11.81
CA LEU A 17 1.01 -29.43 -12.02
C LEU A 17 0.44 -28.59 -13.17
N LYS A 18 0.18 -29.22 -14.31
CA LYS A 18 -0.46 -28.56 -15.46
C LYS A 18 -1.97 -28.65 -15.35
N VAL A 19 -2.61 -27.50 -15.49
CA VAL A 19 -4.06 -27.35 -15.56
C VAL A 19 -4.44 -27.06 -17.01
N ASP A 20 -5.45 -27.76 -17.50
CA ASP A 20 -6.08 -27.53 -18.79
C ASP A 20 -7.56 -27.94 -18.66
N THR A 21 -8.41 -26.96 -18.34
CA THR A 21 -9.80 -27.21 -18.00
C THR A 21 -10.71 -26.38 -18.88
N ALA A 22 -11.67 -27.03 -19.56
CA ALA A 22 -12.73 -26.38 -20.30
C ALA A 22 -14.03 -26.47 -19.51
N LEU A 23 -14.64 -25.31 -19.25
CA LEU A 23 -15.86 -25.16 -18.45
C LEU A 23 -16.96 -24.50 -19.25
N PRO A 24 -18.22 -24.98 -19.14
CA PRO A 24 -19.36 -24.28 -19.70
C PRO A 24 -19.68 -23.04 -18.86
N TYR A 25 -19.93 -21.93 -19.54
CA TYR A 25 -20.35 -20.66 -18.98
C TYR A 25 -21.63 -20.18 -19.66
N VAL A 26 -22.33 -19.27 -18.99
CA VAL A 26 -23.40 -18.48 -19.59
C VAL A 26 -22.95 -17.03 -19.60
N CYS A 27 -22.81 -16.46 -20.79
CA CYS A 27 -22.36 -15.08 -21.00
C CYS A 27 -23.56 -14.20 -21.36
N THR A 28 -23.67 -13.04 -20.71
CA THR A 28 -24.71 -12.05 -21.02
C THR A 28 -24.18 -11.10 -22.09
N LEU A 29 -24.65 -11.27 -23.31
CA LEU A 29 -24.34 -10.46 -24.48
C LEU A 29 -25.43 -9.40 -24.69
N PRO A 30 -25.22 -8.37 -25.52
CA PRO A 30 -26.28 -7.45 -25.93
C PRO A 30 -27.52 -8.17 -26.50
N SER A 31 -27.32 -9.25 -27.26
CA SER A 31 -28.38 -10.12 -27.81
C SER A 31 -29.05 -11.04 -26.78
N GLY A 32 -28.58 -11.04 -25.52
CA GLY A 32 -29.08 -11.86 -24.42
C GLY A 32 -28.12 -12.94 -23.91
N PRO A 33 -28.55 -13.75 -22.94
CA PRO A 33 -27.73 -14.82 -22.39
C PRO A 33 -27.43 -15.91 -23.40
N GLN A 34 -26.16 -16.29 -23.55
CA GLN A 34 -25.67 -17.28 -24.49
C GLN A 34 -24.72 -18.27 -23.80
N ALA A 35 -24.74 -19.52 -24.21
CA ALA A 35 -23.77 -20.50 -23.77
C ALA A 35 -22.41 -20.24 -24.43
N ALA A 36 -21.35 -20.30 -23.63
CA ALA A 36 -19.96 -20.15 -24.07
C ALA A 36 -19.08 -21.21 -23.43
N THR A 37 -17.94 -21.50 -24.03
CA THR A 37 -16.92 -22.38 -23.43
C THR A 37 -15.73 -21.52 -23.01
N VAL A 38 -15.32 -21.65 -21.73
CA VAL A 38 -14.13 -21.02 -21.21
C VAL A 38 -13.09 -22.07 -20.89
N ARG A 39 -11.95 -22.04 -21.58
CA ARG A 39 -10.81 -22.93 -21.31
C ARG A 39 -9.74 -22.16 -20.57
N ILE A 40 -9.28 -22.70 -19.45
CA ILE A 40 -8.28 -22.11 -18.58
C ILE A 40 -7.08 -23.04 -18.56
N THR A 41 -5.90 -22.53 -18.92
CA THR A 41 -4.64 -23.26 -18.79
C THR A 41 -3.73 -22.52 -17.81
N ALA A 42 -3.00 -23.28 -17.01
CA ALA A 42 -2.00 -22.75 -16.08
C ALA A 42 -1.04 -23.86 -15.67
N ALA A 43 0.12 -23.47 -15.16
CA ALA A 43 1.07 -24.40 -14.55
C ALA A 43 1.36 -23.93 -13.11
N PHE A 44 1.23 -24.85 -12.15
CA PHE A 44 1.46 -24.64 -10.73
C PHE A 44 2.59 -25.53 -10.23
N PRO A 45 3.26 -25.20 -9.11
CA PRO A 45 4.13 -26.15 -8.42
C PRO A 45 3.28 -27.34 -7.90
N GLU A 46 3.79 -28.57 -8.02
CA GLU A 46 3.08 -29.76 -7.51
C GLU A 46 2.91 -29.74 -5.98
N ARG A 47 3.77 -29.04 -5.27
CA ARG A 47 3.75 -28.84 -3.82
C ARG A 47 4.59 -27.63 -3.46
N VAL A 48 4.29 -27.00 -2.34
CA VAL A 48 5.06 -25.90 -1.77
C VAL A 48 5.26 -26.10 -0.27
N VAL A 49 6.17 -25.34 0.30
CA VAL A 49 6.36 -25.23 1.74
C VAL A 49 5.72 -23.94 2.24
N VAL A 50 5.25 -23.93 3.50
CA VAL A 50 4.71 -22.72 4.13
C VAL A 50 5.67 -21.55 3.95
N GLY A 51 5.16 -20.42 3.46
CA GLY A 51 5.91 -19.21 3.18
C GLY A 51 6.55 -19.14 1.79
N GLU A 52 6.48 -20.21 0.98
CA GLU A 52 6.89 -20.15 -0.42
C GLU A 52 5.82 -19.52 -1.30
N GLU A 53 6.26 -18.75 -2.29
CA GLU A 53 5.38 -18.15 -3.30
C GLU A 53 4.83 -19.22 -4.25
N ILE A 54 3.51 -19.20 -4.45
CA ILE A 54 2.83 -19.96 -5.48
C ILE A 54 2.55 -19.00 -6.62
N ARG A 55 3.39 -19.07 -7.65
CA ARG A 55 3.27 -18.22 -8.85
C ARG A 55 2.82 -19.09 -10.02
N PRO A 56 1.55 -18.99 -10.45
CA PRO A 56 1.10 -19.68 -11.66
C PRO A 56 1.87 -19.15 -12.89
N THR A 57 2.23 -20.04 -13.79
CA THR A 57 2.88 -19.71 -15.07
C THR A 57 2.05 -20.24 -16.24
N ASP A 58 2.34 -19.78 -17.44
CA ASP A 58 1.65 -20.17 -18.68
C ASP A 58 0.11 -20.04 -18.59
N VAL A 59 -0.33 -18.98 -17.90
CA VAL A 59 -1.76 -18.72 -17.68
C VAL A 59 -2.38 -18.16 -18.94
N THR A 60 -3.37 -18.89 -19.47
CA THR A 60 -4.20 -18.41 -20.56
C THR A 60 -5.68 -18.62 -20.25
N THR A 61 -6.51 -17.66 -20.69
CA THR A 61 -7.97 -17.81 -20.67
C THR A 61 -8.46 -17.71 -22.11
N THR A 62 -9.01 -18.80 -22.62
CA THR A 62 -9.60 -18.86 -23.96
C THR A 62 -11.11 -18.89 -23.83
N VAL A 63 -11.78 -17.93 -24.46
CA VAL A 63 -13.24 -17.82 -24.47
C VAL A 63 -13.74 -18.07 -25.88
N GLU A 64 -14.54 -19.09 -26.06
CA GLU A 64 -15.24 -19.36 -27.30
C GLU A 64 -16.65 -18.76 -27.21
N LEU A 65 -16.82 -17.60 -27.85
CA LEU A 65 -18.08 -16.88 -27.92
C LEU A 65 -18.91 -17.43 -29.09
N PRO A 66 -20.24 -17.61 -28.92
CA PRO A 66 -21.11 -18.16 -29.97
C PRO A 66 -21.30 -17.17 -31.14
N ALA A 67 -21.84 -17.68 -32.25
CA ALA A 67 -22.14 -16.86 -33.44
C ALA A 67 -23.06 -15.65 -33.15
N ALA A 68 -23.88 -15.72 -32.08
CA ALA A 68 -24.70 -14.57 -31.66
C ALA A 68 -23.84 -13.38 -31.21
N ALA A 69 -22.71 -13.64 -30.55
CA ALA A 69 -21.74 -12.58 -30.15
C ALA A 69 -21.08 -11.94 -31.38
N VAL A 70 -20.79 -12.75 -32.40
CA VAL A 70 -20.25 -12.26 -33.67
C VAL A 70 -21.30 -11.37 -34.40
N ALA A 71 -22.57 -11.75 -34.36
CA ALA A 71 -23.66 -10.92 -34.91
C ALA A 71 -23.73 -9.55 -34.20
N ASP A 72 -23.58 -9.51 -32.85
CA ASP A 72 -23.55 -8.23 -32.10
C ASP A 72 -22.37 -7.34 -32.54
N LEU A 73 -21.20 -7.92 -32.81
CA LEU A 73 -20.03 -7.18 -33.32
C LEU A 73 -20.22 -6.74 -34.77
N THR A 74 -20.87 -7.56 -35.60
CA THR A 74 -21.17 -7.23 -37.00
C THR A 74 -22.13 -6.04 -37.12
N VAL A 75 -23.11 -5.94 -36.21
CA VAL A 75 -24.04 -4.78 -36.15
C VAL A 75 -23.28 -3.47 -35.88
N LEU A 76 -22.11 -3.55 -35.20
CA LEU A 76 -21.23 -2.41 -34.95
C LEU A 76 -20.24 -2.15 -36.10
N GLU A 77 -20.34 -2.86 -37.22
CA GLU A 77 -19.38 -2.79 -38.33
C GLU A 77 -17.94 -3.10 -37.91
N ALA A 78 -17.77 -3.91 -36.84
CA ALA A 78 -16.46 -4.27 -36.33
C ALA A 78 -15.73 -5.22 -37.28
N ALA A 79 -14.56 -4.82 -37.74
CA ALA A 79 -13.67 -5.67 -38.55
C ALA A 79 -12.65 -6.40 -37.64
N THR A 80 -12.22 -5.77 -36.56
CA THR A 80 -11.33 -6.36 -35.58
C THR A 80 -11.81 -6.11 -34.16
N VAL A 81 -11.37 -6.94 -33.21
CA VAL A 81 -11.69 -6.81 -31.80
C VAL A 81 -10.47 -7.15 -30.93
N ARG A 82 -10.25 -6.37 -29.89
CA ARG A 82 -9.38 -6.70 -28.76
C ARG A 82 -10.23 -7.14 -27.59
N ALA A 83 -9.71 -8.01 -26.74
CA ALA A 83 -10.37 -8.42 -25.53
C ALA A 83 -9.48 -8.24 -24.30
N GLU A 84 -10.10 -7.79 -23.22
CA GLU A 84 -9.55 -7.87 -21.87
C GLU A 84 -10.42 -8.82 -21.07
N THR A 85 -9.82 -9.78 -20.37
CA THR A 85 -10.53 -10.71 -19.49
C THR A 85 -10.18 -10.49 -18.04
N ARG A 86 -11.17 -10.65 -17.17
CA ARG A 86 -11.04 -10.64 -15.71
C ARG A 86 -11.73 -11.88 -15.16
N LEU A 87 -10.93 -12.93 -14.92
CA LEU A 87 -11.42 -14.19 -14.33
C LEU A 87 -11.29 -14.12 -12.81
N THR A 88 -12.40 -14.23 -12.10
CA THR A 88 -12.39 -14.40 -10.64
C THR A 88 -11.98 -15.84 -10.32
N VAL A 89 -10.95 -15.99 -9.49
CA VAL A 89 -10.50 -17.31 -9.01
C VAL A 89 -10.59 -17.31 -7.49
N GLY A 90 -11.45 -18.19 -6.96
CA GLY A 90 -11.54 -18.44 -5.52
C GLY A 90 -10.36 -19.27 -5.06
N ALA A 91 -9.67 -18.85 -4.01
CA ALA A 91 -8.64 -19.58 -3.30
C ALA A 91 -9.15 -19.98 -1.91
N THR A 92 -9.01 -21.25 -1.54
CA THR A 92 -9.50 -21.74 -0.24
C THR A 92 -8.43 -22.60 0.41
N GLN A 93 -8.08 -22.28 1.66
CA GLN A 93 -7.16 -23.06 2.49
C GLN A 93 -7.65 -23.06 3.94
N ASN A 94 -7.70 -24.21 4.60
CA ASN A 94 -8.07 -24.36 6.02
C ASN A 94 -9.40 -23.66 6.40
N GLY A 95 -10.35 -23.60 5.47
CA GLY A 95 -11.64 -22.92 5.67
C GLY A 95 -11.61 -21.42 5.43
N GLN A 96 -10.46 -20.80 5.26
CA GLN A 96 -10.32 -19.42 4.80
C GLN A 96 -10.53 -19.35 3.29
N ARG A 97 -11.12 -18.24 2.82
CA ARG A 97 -11.42 -18.02 1.40
C ARG A 97 -10.97 -16.65 0.99
N ALA A 98 -10.38 -16.58 -0.19
CA ALA A 98 -10.06 -15.33 -0.88
C ALA A 98 -10.50 -15.41 -2.34
N GLU A 99 -10.63 -14.28 -2.98
CA GLU A 99 -10.84 -14.19 -4.41
C GLU A 99 -9.71 -13.39 -5.05
N ALA A 100 -9.14 -13.95 -6.10
CA ALA A 100 -8.13 -13.33 -6.92
C ALA A 100 -8.70 -13.02 -8.30
N THR A 101 -8.32 -11.91 -8.89
CA THR A 101 -8.68 -11.58 -10.27
C THR A 101 -7.49 -11.86 -11.18
N TRP A 102 -7.64 -12.83 -12.07
CA TRP A 102 -6.69 -13.11 -13.14
C TRP A 102 -7.03 -12.25 -14.35
N ARG A 103 -6.14 -11.36 -14.72
CA ARG A 103 -6.33 -10.44 -15.84
C ARG A 103 -5.57 -10.93 -17.05
N GLY A 104 -6.17 -10.76 -18.23
CA GLY A 104 -5.50 -11.09 -19.48
C GLY A 104 -5.95 -10.20 -20.61
N THR A 105 -5.08 -9.97 -21.57
CA THR A 105 -5.37 -9.20 -22.79
C THR A 105 -5.12 -10.05 -24.02
N SER A 106 -5.89 -9.83 -25.08
CA SER A 106 -5.65 -10.42 -26.40
C SER A 106 -5.01 -9.42 -27.36
N PRO A 107 -4.27 -9.88 -28.36
CA PRO A 107 -3.97 -9.05 -29.51
C PRO A 107 -5.27 -8.68 -30.25
N SER A 108 -5.20 -7.77 -31.21
CA SER A 108 -6.31 -7.51 -32.12
C SER A 108 -6.55 -8.75 -33.00
N LEU A 109 -7.79 -9.19 -33.06
CA LEU A 109 -8.25 -10.38 -33.80
C LEU A 109 -9.29 -9.95 -34.82
N ASP A 110 -9.28 -10.58 -35.99
CA ASP A 110 -10.31 -10.36 -37.00
C ASP A 110 -11.65 -10.93 -36.51
N VAL A 111 -12.74 -10.18 -36.72
CA VAL A 111 -14.09 -10.65 -36.43
C VAL A 111 -14.50 -11.59 -37.59
N PRO A 112 -14.80 -12.88 -37.32
CA PRO A 112 -15.15 -13.80 -38.36
C PRO A 112 -16.50 -13.41 -39.01
N ALA A 113 -16.64 -13.63 -40.32
CA ALA A 113 -17.88 -13.37 -41.02
C ALA A 113 -19.04 -14.29 -40.56
N ASP A 114 -18.69 -15.52 -40.20
CA ASP A 114 -19.62 -16.55 -39.73
C ASP A 114 -18.94 -17.41 -38.67
N GLY A 115 -19.76 -17.98 -37.73
CA GLY A 115 -19.28 -18.92 -36.72
C GLY A 115 -18.90 -18.31 -35.38
N PRO A 116 -18.27 -19.07 -34.50
CA PRO A 116 -17.86 -18.60 -33.19
C PRO A 116 -16.59 -17.73 -33.25
N LEU A 117 -16.42 -16.83 -32.27
CA LEU A 117 -15.21 -16.05 -32.06
C LEU A 117 -14.42 -16.62 -30.90
N THR A 118 -13.17 -17.01 -31.15
CA THR A 118 -12.27 -17.51 -30.12
C THR A 118 -11.30 -16.43 -29.68
N LEU A 119 -11.40 -16.02 -28.43
CA LEU A 119 -10.56 -15.01 -27.80
C LEU A 119 -9.59 -15.71 -26.84
N THR A 120 -8.30 -15.59 -27.06
CA THR A 120 -7.26 -16.08 -26.13
C THR A 120 -6.55 -14.90 -25.52
N THR A 121 -6.59 -14.83 -24.20
CA THR A 121 -5.93 -13.78 -23.41
C THR A 121 -4.84 -14.35 -22.53
N THR A 122 -3.77 -13.59 -22.38
CA THR A 122 -2.64 -13.87 -21.46
C THR A 122 -2.40 -12.63 -20.62
N GLY A 123 -1.93 -12.80 -19.39
CA GLY A 123 -1.67 -11.64 -18.53
C GLY A 123 -1.28 -12.00 -17.10
N ASP A 124 -1.46 -11.05 -16.22
CA ASP A 124 -0.96 -11.09 -14.85
C ASP A 124 -1.89 -11.86 -13.91
N VAL A 125 -1.27 -12.65 -13.04
CA VAL A 125 -1.94 -13.44 -12.01
C VAL A 125 -1.30 -13.11 -10.67
N PRO A 126 -2.10 -12.81 -9.62
CA PRO A 126 -1.57 -12.57 -8.28
C PRO A 126 -0.76 -13.74 -7.76
N ILE A 127 0.31 -13.43 -7.04
CA ILE A 127 1.09 -14.40 -6.29
C ILE A 127 0.27 -14.84 -5.07
N LEU A 128 0.35 -16.11 -4.72
CA LEU A 128 -0.27 -16.68 -3.54
C LEU A 128 0.82 -17.13 -2.57
N THR A 129 0.67 -16.80 -1.30
CA THR A 129 1.55 -17.30 -0.23
C THR A 129 0.69 -17.83 0.92
N THR A 130 1.13 -18.92 1.55
CA THR A 130 0.36 -19.55 2.62
C THR A 130 1.11 -19.45 3.95
N GLY A 131 0.42 -19.03 5.00
CA GLY A 131 0.96 -18.92 6.36
C GLY A 131 0.85 -20.21 7.19
N GLY A 132 0.25 -21.26 6.64
CA GLY A 132 0.07 -22.56 7.33
C GLY A 132 0.04 -23.74 6.39
N PRO A 133 0.29 -24.97 6.90
CA PRO A 133 0.21 -26.18 6.09
C PRO A 133 -1.26 -26.53 5.78
N GLY A 134 -1.49 -27.28 4.71
CA GLY A 134 -2.82 -27.73 4.25
C GLY A 134 -3.01 -27.48 2.77
N ASP A 135 -4.00 -28.10 2.18
CA ASP A 135 -4.26 -28.02 0.75
C ASP A 135 -4.83 -26.64 0.36
N LEU A 136 -4.20 -25.95 -0.57
CA LEU A 136 -4.73 -24.75 -1.22
C LEU A 136 -5.51 -25.17 -2.46
N SER A 137 -6.81 -24.93 -2.47
CA SER A 137 -7.70 -25.22 -3.61
C SER A 137 -8.04 -23.94 -4.37
N LEU A 138 -7.88 -23.97 -5.68
CA LEU A 138 -8.19 -22.87 -6.60
C LEU A 138 -9.40 -23.22 -7.44
N THR A 139 -10.40 -22.33 -7.51
CA THR A 139 -11.69 -22.59 -8.15
C THR A 139 -12.07 -21.46 -9.10
N ALA A 140 -12.43 -21.78 -10.34
CA ALA A 140 -12.91 -20.80 -11.32
C ALA A 140 -14.26 -20.21 -10.92
N GLY A 141 -14.36 -18.90 -10.94
CA GLY A 141 -15.55 -18.10 -10.67
C GLY A 141 -16.10 -17.38 -11.91
N SER A 142 -16.63 -16.18 -11.73
CA SER A 142 -17.14 -15.34 -12.82
C SER A 142 -16.02 -14.84 -13.73
N LEU A 143 -16.37 -14.54 -14.98
CA LEU A 143 -15.45 -14.00 -15.99
C LEU A 143 -16.07 -12.74 -16.60
N GLY A 144 -15.40 -11.61 -16.47
CA GLY A 144 -15.69 -10.41 -17.25
C GLY A 144 -14.87 -10.43 -18.54
N VAL A 145 -15.48 -10.05 -19.65
CA VAL A 145 -14.83 -9.88 -20.94
C VAL A 145 -15.18 -8.51 -21.49
N ASP A 146 -14.20 -7.62 -21.56
CA ASP A 146 -14.37 -6.33 -22.21
C ASP A 146 -13.83 -6.41 -23.64
N LEU A 147 -14.69 -6.14 -24.60
CA LEU A 147 -14.38 -6.15 -26.02
C LEU A 147 -14.22 -4.72 -26.50
N ALA A 148 -13.12 -4.43 -27.18
CA ALA A 148 -12.86 -3.15 -27.85
C ALA A 148 -12.90 -3.38 -29.38
N PRO A 149 -14.07 -3.26 -30.01
CA PRO A 149 -14.23 -3.46 -31.45
C PRO A 149 -13.73 -2.24 -32.24
N SER A 150 -13.18 -2.49 -33.43
CA SER A 150 -12.72 -1.45 -34.36
C SER A 150 -13.17 -1.77 -35.76
N THR A 151 -13.48 -0.72 -36.53
CA THR A 151 -13.89 -0.78 -37.94
C THR A 151 -12.68 -1.09 -38.84
N ALA A 152 -12.93 -1.34 -40.13
CA ALA A 152 -11.89 -1.72 -41.09
C ALA A 152 -10.81 -0.63 -41.31
N ASP A 153 -11.13 0.63 -41.06
CA ASP A 153 -10.19 1.75 -41.08
C ASP A 153 -9.43 1.95 -39.74
N GLY A 154 -9.69 1.09 -38.74
CA GLY A 154 -9.07 1.12 -37.45
C GLY A 154 -9.68 2.10 -36.43
N ALA A 155 -10.80 2.75 -36.78
CA ALA A 155 -11.54 3.60 -35.87
C ALA A 155 -12.30 2.76 -34.83
N ALA A 156 -12.48 3.29 -33.62
CA ALA A 156 -13.33 2.65 -32.63
C ALA A 156 -14.81 2.67 -33.10
N THR A 157 -15.55 1.62 -32.80
CA THR A 157 -17.00 1.56 -33.08
C THR A 157 -17.79 2.45 -32.11
N VAL A 158 -19.10 2.52 -32.30
CA VAL A 158 -20.02 3.18 -31.35
C VAL A 158 -21.06 2.16 -30.90
N PRO A 159 -21.01 1.72 -29.61
CA PRO A 159 -20.07 2.07 -28.54
C PRO A 159 -18.62 1.58 -28.79
N ALA A 160 -17.65 2.26 -28.19
CA ALA A 160 -16.22 1.92 -28.33
C ALA A 160 -15.83 0.65 -27.55
N SER A 161 -16.67 0.18 -26.64
CA SER A 161 -16.46 -1.05 -25.86
C SER A 161 -17.76 -1.75 -25.54
N LEU A 162 -17.70 -3.08 -25.43
CA LEU A 162 -18.77 -3.95 -24.98
C LEU A 162 -18.29 -4.78 -23.81
N SER A 163 -18.99 -4.69 -22.67
CA SER A 163 -18.69 -5.51 -21.49
C SER A 163 -19.64 -6.71 -21.44
N VAL A 164 -19.07 -7.89 -21.39
CA VAL A 164 -19.76 -9.18 -21.32
C VAL A 164 -19.44 -9.83 -19.97
N THR A 165 -20.48 -10.20 -19.22
CA THR A 165 -20.31 -10.94 -17.96
C THR A 165 -20.70 -12.38 -18.18
N CYS A 166 -19.81 -13.29 -17.82
CA CYS A 166 -19.99 -14.73 -17.94
C CYS A 166 -19.96 -15.37 -16.54
N VAL A 167 -20.93 -16.23 -16.25
CA VAL A 167 -20.97 -17.01 -15.02
C VAL A 167 -20.85 -18.50 -15.33
N PRO A 168 -20.19 -19.32 -14.47
CA PRO A 168 -20.14 -20.76 -14.66
C PRO A 168 -21.56 -21.33 -14.74
N ALA A 169 -21.85 -22.14 -15.76
CA ALA A 169 -23.14 -22.83 -15.87
C ALA A 169 -23.28 -23.89 -14.76
N GLU A 170 -24.50 -24.26 -14.41
CA GLU A 170 -24.78 -25.33 -13.43
C GLU A 170 -24.04 -26.64 -13.78
N ALA A 171 -23.91 -26.96 -15.06
CA ALA A 171 -23.15 -28.11 -15.55
C ALA A 171 -21.63 -28.04 -15.25
N ALA A 172 -21.10 -26.90 -14.84
CA ALA A 172 -19.72 -26.75 -14.38
C ALA A 172 -19.55 -27.08 -12.91
N GLU A 173 -20.63 -27.22 -12.14
CA GLU A 173 -20.60 -27.52 -10.71
C GLU A 173 -19.81 -28.81 -10.44
N GLY A 174 -18.88 -28.80 -9.47
CA GLY A 174 -17.97 -29.91 -9.19
C GLY A 174 -16.74 -30.01 -10.12
N ARG A 175 -16.70 -29.29 -11.25
CA ARG A 175 -15.54 -29.25 -12.17
C ARG A 175 -14.77 -27.93 -12.15
N ARG A 176 -15.21 -26.97 -11.35
CA ARG A 176 -14.63 -25.62 -11.28
C ARG A 176 -13.27 -25.57 -10.55
N VAL A 177 -12.88 -26.64 -9.84
CA VAL A 177 -11.56 -26.73 -9.21
C VAL A 177 -10.50 -26.80 -10.30
N LEU A 178 -9.66 -25.76 -10.37
CA LEU A 178 -8.56 -25.64 -11.32
C LEU A 178 -7.35 -26.45 -10.84
N ALA A 179 -6.97 -26.25 -9.58
CA ALA A 179 -5.82 -26.90 -8.98
C ALA A 179 -6.03 -27.09 -7.48
N THR A 180 -5.36 -28.11 -6.92
CA THR A 180 -5.16 -28.25 -5.48
C THR A 180 -3.67 -28.44 -5.26
N VAL A 181 -3.04 -27.46 -4.57
CA VAL A 181 -1.61 -27.44 -4.29
C VAL A 181 -1.39 -27.79 -2.82
N PRO A 182 -0.76 -28.95 -2.50
CA PRO A 182 -0.42 -29.31 -1.14
C PRO A 182 0.65 -28.39 -0.57
N VAL A 183 0.39 -27.83 0.62
CA VAL A 183 1.32 -26.97 1.36
C VAL A 183 1.85 -27.76 2.56
N SER A 184 3.14 -28.03 2.56
CA SER A 184 3.82 -28.76 3.63
C SER A 184 4.32 -27.82 4.72
N PRO A 185 4.43 -28.28 6.00
CA PRO A 185 5.08 -27.49 7.04
C PRO A 185 6.50 -27.11 6.61
N GLY A 186 6.91 -25.87 6.89
CA GLY A 186 8.31 -25.44 6.74
C GLY A 186 9.22 -26.33 7.58
N ALA A 187 10.44 -26.59 7.12
CA ALA A 187 11.44 -27.26 7.94
C ALA A 187 11.68 -26.39 9.18
N THR A 188 11.21 -26.84 10.35
CA THR A 188 11.70 -26.29 11.61
C THR A 188 13.20 -26.45 11.58
N THR A 189 13.96 -25.37 11.64
CA THR A 189 15.39 -25.42 11.90
C THR A 189 15.56 -26.16 13.22
N GLY A 190 15.79 -27.47 13.09
CA GLY A 190 16.03 -28.32 14.24
C GLY A 190 17.25 -27.81 14.96
N GLU A 191 17.08 -27.53 16.24
CA GLU A 191 18.14 -27.45 17.22
C GLU A 191 19.19 -28.52 16.90
N PRO A 192 20.49 -28.18 16.81
CA PRO A 192 21.50 -29.18 16.45
C PRO A 192 21.46 -30.31 17.49
N SER A 193 21.01 -31.50 17.07
CA SER A 193 21.09 -32.71 17.84
C SER A 193 22.54 -32.92 18.31
N ALA A 194 22.74 -32.85 19.62
CA ALA A 194 24.01 -33.18 20.25
C ALA A 194 24.39 -34.61 19.82
N PRO A 195 25.67 -34.88 19.52
CA PRO A 195 26.13 -36.21 19.11
C PRO A 195 25.94 -37.22 20.25
N PRO A 196 25.61 -38.48 19.94
CA PRO A 196 25.38 -39.52 20.93
C PRO A 196 26.67 -39.81 21.71
N THR A 197 26.63 -39.56 23.02
CA THR A 197 27.65 -40.00 23.95
C THR A 197 27.63 -41.53 24.11
N PRO A 198 28.76 -42.25 24.06
CA PRO A 198 28.77 -43.69 24.23
C PRO A 198 28.49 -44.06 25.69
N SER A 199 27.57 -45.04 25.81
CA SER A 199 27.13 -45.68 27.04
C SER A 199 28.28 -46.48 27.67
N THR A 200 28.69 -46.19 28.90
CA THR A 200 29.36 -47.14 29.80
C THR A 200 28.64 -47.13 31.15
N ALA A 201 28.11 -48.27 31.51
CA ALA A 201 27.50 -48.56 32.81
C ALA A 201 28.58 -49.16 33.75
N PRO A 202 28.21 -49.57 34.99
CA PRO A 202 28.06 -48.73 36.17
C PRO A 202 29.02 -49.14 37.30
N SER A 203 29.26 -48.28 38.29
CA SER A 203 29.65 -48.77 39.62
C SER A 203 29.29 -47.78 40.72
N SER A 204 28.64 -48.33 41.68
CA SER A 204 28.16 -47.92 42.98
C SER A 204 29.10 -47.13 43.87
N SER A 205 28.55 -46.18 44.61
CA SER A 205 28.56 -46.09 46.09
C SER A 205 28.16 -44.69 46.59
N SER A 206 27.11 -44.66 47.39
CA SER A 206 26.72 -43.58 48.31
C SER A 206 27.61 -43.65 49.58
N PRO A 207 27.55 -42.77 50.64
CA PRO A 207 26.62 -41.68 50.87
C PRO A 207 27.24 -40.44 51.57
N SER A 208 26.39 -39.49 51.91
CA SER A 208 26.42 -38.55 53.09
C SER A 208 26.95 -37.16 52.89
N SER A 209 26.18 -36.16 53.03
CA SER A 209 25.69 -35.32 54.14
C SER A 209 25.37 -33.89 53.71
N SER A 210 24.18 -33.50 54.04
CA SER A 210 23.72 -32.07 54.12
C SER A 210 24.41 -31.39 55.33
N PRO A 211 24.28 -30.08 55.63
CA PRO A 211 23.11 -29.23 55.36
C PRO A 211 23.40 -27.70 55.18
N SER A 212 22.32 -27.01 54.83
CA SER A 212 21.92 -25.66 55.34
C SER A 212 22.64 -24.40 54.89
N SER A 213 21.98 -23.49 54.23
CA SER A 213 21.30 -22.34 54.83
C SER A 213 20.78 -21.33 53.79
N LEU A 214 19.51 -21.12 53.85
CA LEU A 214 18.83 -19.87 53.51
C LEU A 214 19.20 -18.79 54.54
N PRO A 215 19.10 -17.52 54.21
CA PRO A 215 17.90 -16.80 54.58
C PRO A 215 17.38 -15.71 53.61
N SER A 216 16.09 -15.59 53.62
CA SER A 216 15.25 -14.41 53.29
C SER A 216 15.23 -13.46 54.52
N PRO A 217 14.40 -12.38 54.57
CA PRO A 217 13.92 -11.38 53.62
C PRO A 217 14.04 -9.92 54.19
N PRO A 218 13.23 -8.91 53.72
CA PRO A 218 13.46 -7.47 53.84
C PRO A 218 12.92 -6.85 55.13
N PRO A 219 13.20 -5.60 55.43
CA PRO A 219 12.40 -4.88 56.41
C PRO A 219 11.60 -3.71 55.88
N SER A 220 10.55 -3.54 56.60
CA SER A 220 9.38 -2.72 56.51
C SER A 220 9.61 -1.22 56.77
N ARG A 221 8.63 -0.48 56.33
CA ARG A 221 8.15 0.88 56.59
C ARG A 221 8.20 1.29 58.08
N PRO A 222 8.23 2.61 58.35
CA PRO A 222 7.34 3.12 59.38
C PRO A 222 6.43 4.28 58.95
N THR A 223 5.31 4.23 59.53
CA THR A 223 4.13 5.09 59.58
C THR A 223 4.27 6.34 60.42
N GLY A 224 3.38 7.31 60.14
CA GLY A 224 2.90 8.31 61.08
C GLY A 224 3.18 9.75 60.69
N ARG A 225 2.30 10.72 60.62
CA ARG A 225 1.17 11.01 61.46
C ARG A 225 0.50 12.26 60.88
N GLU A 226 -0.80 12.26 60.72
CA GLU A 226 -1.68 13.46 60.73
C GLU A 226 -1.75 14.03 62.15
N PRO A 227 -2.15 15.29 62.40
CA PRO A 227 -3.51 15.71 62.19
C PRO A 227 -3.79 17.23 61.94
N ALA A 228 -4.93 17.48 61.41
CA ALA A 228 -6.10 18.26 61.88
C ALA A 228 -6.24 19.76 61.55
N SER A 229 -7.39 20.01 60.88
CA SER A 229 -8.51 20.91 61.22
C SER A 229 -8.40 22.42 61.07
N GLY A 230 -9.45 22.95 60.46
CA GLY A 230 -9.90 24.32 60.53
C GLY A 230 -10.75 24.73 59.30
N THR A 231 -11.98 24.38 59.31
CA THR A 231 -13.29 25.04 59.48
C THR A 231 -13.56 26.38 58.79
N SER A 232 -14.58 26.36 57.95
CA SER A 232 -15.80 27.18 57.91
C SER A 232 -15.91 28.28 56.86
N GLY A 233 -17.08 28.24 56.20
CA GLY A 233 -17.77 29.40 55.68
C GLY A 233 -18.46 29.17 54.34
N ALA A 234 -19.53 28.62 54.32
CA ALA A 234 -20.94 28.84 53.96
C ALA A 234 -21.24 29.72 52.73
N SER A 235 -22.08 29.10 51.87
CA SER A 235 -23.30 29.54 51.21
C SER A 235 -23.26 30.40 49.96
N ARG A 236 -23.68 29.91 48.84
CA ARG A 236 -25.04 29.91 48.25
C ARG A 236 -25.03 29.51 46.78
N SER A 237 -25.83 28.54 46.44
CA SER A 237 -26.33 28.30 45.07
C SER A 237 -27.35 29.36 44.68
N PRO A 238 -27.64 29.57 43.39
CA PRO A 238 -28.64 28.74 42.73
C PRO A 238 -28.31 28.31 41.29
N GLU A 239 -28.64 27.11 41.02
CA GLU A 239 -29.55 26.52 40.02
C GLU A 239 -29.43 26.85 38.52
N ALA A 240 -29.43 25.75 37.79
CA ALA A 240 -29.96 25.45 36.47
C ALA A 240 -29.02 25.59 35.25
N GLY A 241 -28.81 24.44 34.65
CA GLY A 241 -28.30 24.34 33.28
C GLY A 241 -27.56 23.03 33.01
N ARG A 242 -28.33 21.95 32.78
CA ARG A 242 -27.81 20.72 32.21
C ARG A 242 -27.19 21.03 30.86
N THR A 243 -25.93 20.67 30.64
CA THR A 243 -25.43 20.28 29.33
C THR A 243 -24.48 19.11 29.48
N ALA A 244 -24.77 18.11 28.68
CA ALA A 244 -24.10 16.83 28.61
C ALA A 244 -22.63 16.95 28.27
N ASP A 245 -21.86 16.13 28.94
CA ASP A 245 -20.52 15.74 28.62
C ASP A 245 -20.49 15.13 27.21
N SER A 246 -19.82 15.80 26.25
CA SER A 246 -19.54 15.27 24.93
C SER A 246 -18.03 15.25 24.81
N GLY A 247 -17.46 14.06 24.92
CA GLY A 247 -16.07 13.79 24.55
C GLY A 247 -15.79 14.19 23.09
N PRO A 248 -14.52 14.35 22.71
CA PRO A 248 -14.18 14.78 21.37
C PRO A 248 -14.58 13.72 20.34
N GLN A 249 -15.65 14.00 19.61
CA GLN A 249 -16.01 13.28 18.41
C GLN A 249 -14.97 13.60 17.33
N ALA A 250 -14.38 12.55 16.77
CA ALA A 250 -13.68 12.63 15.51
C ALA A 250 -14.61 13.24 14.46
N ALA A 251 -14.15 14.30 13.81
CA ALA A 251 -14.88 14.91 12.72
C ALA A 251 -14.99 13.91 11.57
N ASP A 252 -16.22 13.53 11.30
CA ASP A 252 -16.65 12.73 10.17
C ASP A 252 -16.61 13.66 8.93
N ASP A 253 -15.54 13.54 8.12
CA ASP A 253 -15.43 14.22 6.84
C ASP A 253 -16.06 13.33 5.75
N THR A 254 -17.38 13.16 5.80
CA THR A 254 -18.10 12.46 4.74
C THR A 254 -18.95 13.44 3.93
N ALA A 255 -18.72 13.39 2.61
CA ALA A 255 -19.55 13.78 1.49
C ALA A 255 -19.50 15.21 0.95
N PRO A 256 -19.61 15.35 -0.39
CA PRO A 256 -19.53 16.62 -1.09
C PRO A 256 -20.82 17.42 -0.90
N GLY A 257 -20.78 18.41 -0.01
CA GLY A 257 -21.81 19.43 0.08
C GLY A 257 -21.66 20.43 -1.06
N THR A 258 -22.67 20.57 -1.90
CA THR A 258 -22.84 21.68 -2.84
C THR A 258 -22.98 23.00 -2.07
N GLY A 259 -21.85 23.57 -1.67
CA GLY A 259 -21.78 24.89 -1.09
C GLY A 259 -21.24 25.87 -2.13
N THR A 260 -22.07 26.76 -2.65
CA THR A 260 -21.69 27.95 -3.42
C THR A 260 -20.99 28.97 -2.53
N GLY A 261 -19.77 28.62 -2.07
CA GLY A 261 -18.83 29.56 -1.49
C GLY A 261 -17.78 29.84 -2.55
N THR A 262 -17.51 31.10 -2.84
CA THR A 262 -16.42 31.53 -3.72
C THR A 262 -15.10 31.05 -3.08
N GLU A 263 -14.66 29.86 -3.46
CA GLU A 263 -13.38 29.28 -3.03
C GLU A 263 -12.26 30.13 -3.63
N ALA A 264 -11.30 30.52 -2.80
CA ALA A 264 -10.12 31.23 -3.28
C ALA A 264 -9.43 30.40 -4.38
N PRO A 265 -8.92 31.03 -5.47
CA PRO A 265 -8.30 30.30 -6.56
C PRO A 265 -7.21 29.36 -6.02
N ARG A 266 -7.35 28.08 -6.30
CA ARG A 266 -6.38 27.07 -5.91
C ARG A 266 -5.09 27.31 -6.69
N PRO A 267 -3.89 27.27 -6.04
CA PRO A 267 -2.64 27.36 -6.78
C PRO A 267 -2.59 26.26 -7.86
N PRO A 268 -2.08 26.58 -9.05
CA PRO A 268 -1.97 25.58 -10.11
C PRO A 268 -1.08 24.42 -9.64
N ALA A 269 -1.54 23.19 -9.85
CA ALA A 269 -0.77 22.00 -9.53
C ALA A 269 0.48 21.93 -10.40
N PRO A 270 1.58 21.33 -9.90
CA PRO A 270 2.72 21.01 -10.74
C PRO A 270 2.31 19.96 -11.79
N THR A 271 2.96 19.98 -12.96
CA THR A 271 2.78 18.92 -13.94
C THR A 271 3.12 17.57 -13.29
N CYS A 272 2.20 16.62 -13.37
CA CYS A 272 2.34 15.27 -12.83
C CYS A 272 2.29 14.26 -13.98
N ARG A 273 3.46 13.98 -14.56
CA ARG A 273 3.58 13.13 -15.73
C ARG A 273 4.71 12.14 -15.56
N ASN A 274 4.47 10.89 -15.94
CA ASN A 274 5.49 9.87 -16.08
C ASN A 274 5.93 9.81 -17.56
N ASP A 275 7.22 10.03 -17.83
CA ASP A 275 7.75 10.04 -19.20
C ASP A 275 8.03 8.63 -19.74
N LYS A 276 8.00 7.61 -18.88
CA LYS A 276 8.24 6.20 -19.22
C LYS A 276 7.26 5.29 -18.49
N PRO A 277 5.95 5.44 -18.74
CA PRO A 277 4.96 4.66 -18.03
C PRO A 277 4.98 3.19 -18.44
N THR A 278 4.67 2.32 -17.49
CA THR A 278 4.34 0.91 -17.71
C THR A 278 2.85 0.70 -17.49
N SER A 279 2.34 -0.51 -17.70
CA SER A 279 0.94 -0.86 -17.37
C SER A 279 0.64 -0.78 -15.86
N LYS A 280 1.67 -0.70 -15.02
CA LYS A 280 1.57 -0.64 -13.56
C LYS A 280 1.82 0.76 -12.99
N SER A 281 2.09 1.74 -13.85
CA SER A 281 2.40 3.11 -13.44
C SER A 281 1.13 3.86 -13.04
N LEU A 282 1.20 4.52 -11.90
CA LEU A 282 0.22 5.47 -11.41
C LEU A 282 0.89 6.81 -11.14
N THR A 283 0.11 7.88 -11.20
CA THR A 283 0.51 9.20 -10.70
C THR A 283 -0.50 9.68 -9.67
N ALA A 284 -0.04 10.47 -8.70
CA ALA A 284 -0.90 11.06 -7.68
C ALA A 284 -0.42 12.45 -7.28
N TYR A 285 -1.37 13.29 -6.88
CA TYR A 285 -1.08 14.54 -6.17
C TYR A 285 -1.16 14.30 -4.65
N ILE A 286 -0.20 14.89 -3.93
CA ILE A 286 -0.16 14.84 -2.47
C ILE A 286 0.11 16.24 -1.93
N THR A 287 -0.59 16.62 -0.85
CA THR A 287 -0.40 17.87 -0.13
C THR A 287 -0.63 17.65 1.37
N GLY A 288 -0.27 18.61 2.19
CA GLY A 288 -0.51 18.49 3.61
C GLY A 288 0.12 19.60 4.42
N TYR A 289 0.37 19.33 5.68
CA TYR A 289 1.12 20.22 6.55
C TYR A 289 2.07 19.42 7.45
N SER A 290 3.12 20.11 7.91
CA SER A 290 4.00 19.64 8.97
C SER A 290 4.14 20.73 10.03
N ASN A 291 4.15 20.35 11.31
CA ASN A 291 4.55 21.27 12.35
C ASN A 291 6.05 21.18 12.63
N VAL A 292 6.61 22.23 13.20
CA VAL A 292 7.94 22.28 13.79
C VAL A 292 7.79 22.66 15.25
N ARG A 293 7.82 21.65 16.12
CA ARG A 293 7.50 21.79 17.54
C ARG A 293 8.34 22.87 18.25
N LYS A 294 9.66 22.88 17.98
CA LYS A 294 10.56 23.88 18.58
C LYS A 294 10.23 25.32 18.20
N LEU A 295 9.67 25.53 17.02
CA LEU A 295 9.28 26.85 16.51
C LEU A 295 7.84 27.20 16.84
N ASN A 296 7.09 26.27 17.46
CA ASN A 296 5.64 26.37 17.67
C ASN A 296 4.90 26.82 16.40
N GLY A 297 5.32 26.28 15.27
CA GLY A 297 4.84 26.66 13.95
C GLY A 297 4.42 25.44 13.13
N ALA A 298 3.60 25.69 12.13
CA ALA A 298 3.20 24.68 11.15
C ALA A 298 3.25 25.28 9.74
N ASN A 299 3.62 24.44 8.77
CA ASN A 299 3.76 24.84 7.37
C ASN A 299 2.92 23.95 6.48
N VAL A 300 2.36 24.54 5.44
CA VAL A 300 1.70 23.81 4.38
C VAL A 300 2.76 23.27 3.42
N ILE A 301 2.71 21.98 3.16
CA ILE A 301 3.47 21.34 2.09
C ILE A 301 2.65 21.48 0.82
N PRO A 302 3.20 22.08 -0.24
CA PRO A 302 2.44 22.36 -1.46
C PRO A 302 2.04 21.05 -2.15
N VAL A 303 1.07 21.18 -3.06
CA VAL A 303 0.71 20.08 -3.94
C VAL A 303 1.95 19.60 -4.69
N SER A 304 2.26 18.35 -4.51
CA SER A 304 3.42 17.66 -5.08
C SER A 304 2.96 16.49 -5.95
N CYS A 305 3.68 16.23 -7.03
CA CYS A 305 3.45 15.06 -7.87
C CYS A 305 4.25 13.88 -7.32
N THR A 306 3.60 12.72 -7.23
CA THR A 306 4.22 11.43 -6.91
C THR A 306 3.97 10.47 -8.06
N LEU A 307 5.04 9.89 -8.58
CA LEU A 307 5.01 8.80 -9.55
C LEU A 307 5.10 7.49 -8.77
N ILE A 308 4.22 6.54 -9.08
CA ILE A 308 4.10 5.28 -8.37
C ILE A 308 4.20 4.15 -9.38
N GLU A 309 5.02 3.15 -9.12
CA GLU A 309 5.11 1.93 -9.89
C GLU A 309 4.62 0.77 -9.01
N GLN A 310 3.47 0.20 -9.35
CA GLN A 310 2.85 -0.85 -8.56
C GLN A 310 3.60 -2.16 -8.74
N GLY A 311 3.89 -2.85 -7.63
CA GLY A 311 4.31 -4.24 -7.68
C GLY A 311 3.13 -5.20 -7.88
N ASP A 312 3.45 -6.47 -8.08
CA ASP A 312 2.44 -7.52 -8.16
C ASP A 312 1.75 -7.71 -6.80
N PRO A 313 0.43 -7.83 -6.77
CA PRO A 313 -0.27 -8.15 -5.54
C PRO A 313 0.02 -9.60 -5.13
N GLU A 314 0.13 -9.83 -3.83
CA GLU A 314 0.35 -11.13 -3.21
C GLU A 314 -0.80 -11.45 -2.26
N ILE A 315 -1.41 -12.63 -2.40
CA ILE A 315 -2.43 -13.12 -1.45
C ILE A 315 -1.74 -14.02 -0.43
N VAL A 316 -1.83 -13.63 0.85
CA VAL A 316 -1.20 -14.34 1.96
C VAL A 316 -2.25 -14.84 2.93
N PHE A 317 -2.23 -16.14 3.23
CA PHE A 317 -3.09 -16.75 4.23
C PHE A 317 -2.37 -16.74 5.58
N LEU A 318 -2.79 -15.83 6.47
CA LEU A 318 -2.24 -15.69 7.82
C LEU A 318 -3.24 -16.22 8.88
N PRO A 319 -2.81 -16.44 10.14
CA PRO A 319 -3.71 -16.93 11.19
C PRO A 319 -4.91 -16.02 11.51
N ASP A 320 -4.75 -14.72 11.30
CA ASP A 320 -5.77 -13.68 11.53
C ASP A 320 -6.68 -13.43 10.31
N GLY A 321 -6.31 -13.97 9.13
CA GLY A 321 -7.14 -13.84 7.94
C GLY A 321 -6.38 -13.99 6.64
N VAL A 322 -7.02 -13.61 5.56
CA VAL A 322 -6.42 -13.56 4.24
C VAL A 322 -6.06 -12.11 3.93
N HIS A 323 -4.81 -11.89 3.56
CA HIS A 323 -4.26 -10.57 3.27
C HIS A 323 -3.92 -10.44 1.79
N LEU A 324 -4.20 -9.29 1.22
CA LEU A 324 -3.69 -8.88 -0.07
C LEU A 324 -2.56 -7.87 0.17
N LEU A 325 -1.33 -8.31 0.00
CA LEU A 325 -0.14 -7.48 0.15
C LEU A 325 0.26 -6.91 -1.21
N GLN A 326 0.58 -5.62 -1.24
CA GLN A 326 1.12 -4.97 -2.44
C GLN A 326 2.26 -4.04 -2.06
N LYS A 327 3.42 -4.26 -2.69
CA LYS A 327 4.59 -3.39 -2.58
C LYS A 327 4.72 -2.58 -3.85
N SER A 328 4.89 -1.28 -3.71
CA SER A 328 5.05 -0.35 -4.82
C SER A 328 6.23 0.57 -4.56
N ASP A 329 6.90 0.98 -5.61
CA ASP A 329 7.93 2.00 -5.55
C ASP A 329 7.31 3.36 -5.85
N ALA A 330 7.82 4.43 -5.22
CA ALA A 330 7.31 5.76 -5.46
C ALA A 330 8.45 6.79 -5.56
N GLU A 331 8.16 7.88 -6.26
CA GLU A 331 9.13 8.94 -6.52
C GLU A 331 8.43 10.30 -6.57
N LEU A 332 8.97 11.29 -5.83
CA LEU A 332 8.55 12.68 -5.99
C LEU A 332 9.02 13.21 -7.33
N SER A 333 8.19 14.01 -8.01
CA SER A 333 8.54 14.60 -9.29
C SER A 333 8.21 16.09 -9.33
N TYR A 334 9.25 16.93 -9.46
CA TYR A 334 9.11 18.36 -9.71
C TYR A 334 10.23 18.86 -10.60
N LYS A 335 9.88 19.30 -11.83
CA LYS A 335 10.84 19.83 -12.83
C LYS A 335 12.06 18.94 -13.02
N GLY A 336 11.85 17.63 -13.14
CA GLY A 336 12.89 16.63 -13.35
C GLY A 336 13.78 16.32 -12.15
N ARG A 337 13.35 16.72 -10.94
CA ARG A 337 14.02 16.41 -9.68
C ARG A 337 13.11 15.62 -8.75
N ARG A 338 13.69 14.76 -7.95
CA ARG A 338 12.98 14.00 -6.90
C ARG A 338 12.77 14.85 -5.66
N GLN A 339 11.88 15.82 -5.74
CA GLN A 339 11.61 16.76 -4.65
C GLN A 339 10.20 17.33 -4.73
N THR A 340 9.77 17.98 -3.64
CA THR A 340 8.57 18.83 -3.65
C THR A 340 8.82 20.13 -4.42
N PRO A 341 7.77 20.85 -4.86
CA PRO A 341 7.91 22.26 -5.17
C PRO A 341 8.48 23.03 -3.97
N PRO A 342 9.26 24.11 -4.19
CA PRO A 342 9.67 24.99 -3.09
C PRO A 342 8.45 25.58 -2.37
N PHE A 343 8.52 25.68 -1.05
CA PHE A 343 7.47 26.27 -0.23
C PHE A 343 8.05 27.16 0.86
N GLU A 344 7.25 28.14 1.28
CA GLU A 344 7.64 29.09 2.31
C GLU A 344 7.10 28.65 3.67
N ALA A 345 7.95 28.80 4.68
CA ALA A 345 7.65 28.59 6.08
C ALA A 345 7.87 29.91 6.83
N THR A 346 6.87 30.38 7.58
CA THR A 346 6.96 31.57 8.42
C THR A 346 6.80 31.19 9.88
N PHE A 347 7.73 31.65 10.72
CA PHE A 347 7.77 31.33 12.15
C PHE A 347 8.52 32.43 12.94
N LEU A 348 8.46 32.33 14.26
CA LEU A 348 9.21 33.21 15.16
C LEU A 348 10.45 32.49 15.67
N THR A 349 11.62 32.82 15.12
CA THR A 349 12.89 32.30 15.64
C THR A 349 13.12 32.87 17.03
N PHE A 350 13.51 32.04 17.99
CA PHE A 350 13.66 32.38 19.41
C PHE A 350 12.39 32.98 20.05
N GLY A 351 11.22 32.75 19.45
CA GLY A 351 9.94 33.24 19.95
C GLY A 351 9.65 34.73 19.69
N PHE A 352 10.55 35.48 19.04
CA PHE A 352 10.36 36.92 18.79
C PHE A 352 10.80 37.43 17.42
N ALA A 353 11.71 36.77 16.71
CA ALA A 353 12.23 37.22 15.44
C ALA A 353 11.42 36.67 14.28
N PRO A 354 10.62 37.45 13.54
CA PRO A 354 9.91 36.99 12.35
C PRO A 354 10.90 36.43 11.33
N THR A 355 10.71 35.17 10.94
CA THR A 355 11.60 34.48 10.03
C THR A 355 10.77 33.79 8.95
N THR A 356 11.19 33.96 7.70
CA THR A 356 10.65 33.25 6.54
C THR A 356 11.75 32.42 5.93
N ALA A 357 11.47 31.14 5.68
CA ALA A 357 12.39 30.23 5.02
C ALA A 357 11.73 29.60 3.78
N THR A 358 12.50 29.48 2.69
CA THR A 358 12.10 28.72 1.51
C THR A 358 12.73 27.34 1.59
N LEU A 359 11.91 26.31 1.54
CA LEU A 359 12.27 24.93 1.81
C LEU A 359 11.88 24.00 0.64
N VAL A 360 12.54 22.86 0.54
CA VAL A 360 12.12 21.70 -0.26
C VAL A 360 12.35 20.41 0.52
N LEU A 361 11.50 19.43 0.30
CA LEU A 361 11.77 18.05 0.69
C LEU A 361 12.38 17.33 -0.52
N GLU A 362 13.63 16.90 -0.40
CA GLU A 362 14.40 16.23 -1.45
C GLU A 362 14.49 14.74 -1.13
N GLN A 363 14.08 13.89 -2.08
CA GLN A 363 14.15 12.44 -1.95
C GLN A 363 15.56 11.96 -2.27
N VAL A 364 16.20 11.27 -1.33
CA VAL A 364 17.59 10.82 -1.43
C VAL A 364 17.76 9.32 -1.60
N GLY A 365 16.68 8.56 -1.64
CA GLY A 365 16.65 7.12 -1.82
C GLY A 365 15.32 6.65 -2.41
N PRO A 366 15.13 5.34 -2.63
CA PRO A 366 13.85 4.79 -3.06
C PRO A 366 12.78 5.02 -1.99
N MET A 367 11.58 5.37 -2.40
CA MET A 367 10.39 5.47 -1.55
C MET A 367 9.58 4.19 -1.74
N ALA A 368 9.26 3.52 -0.66
CA ALA A 368 8.45 2.30 -0.67
C ALA A 368 7.03 2.58 -0.17
N VAL A 369 6.05 2.02 -0.87
CA VAL A 369 4.64 2.01 -0.47
C VAL A 369 4.25 0.55 -0.25
N GLU A 370 3.88 0.19 0.96
CA GLU A 370 3.48 -1.16 1.32
C GLU A 370 2.04 -1.12 1.82
N SER A 371 1.15 -1.70 1.05
CA SER A 371 -0.28 -1.80 1.38
C SER A 371 -0.60 -3.23 1.80
N ASP A 372 -1.28 -3.36 2.90
CA ASP A 372 -1.85 -4.60 3.43
C ASP A 372 -3.36 -4.45 3.51
N ILE A 373 -4.09 -5.31 2.80
CA ILE A 373 -5.55 -5.32 2.79
C ILE A 373 -6.01 -6.66 3.37
N LEU A 374 -6.51 -6.61 4.59
CA LEU A 374 -7.19 -7.76 5.22
C LEU A 374 -8.56 -7.94 4.56
N LEU A 375 -8.74 -9.09 3.91
CA LEU A 375 -9.96 -9.43 3.19
C LEU A 375 -11.03 -9.92 4.16
N VAL A 376 -11.94 -9.02 4.54
CA VAL A 376 -13.08 -9.29 5.44
C VAL A 376 -14.36 -8.87 4.74
N PHE A 377 -15.26 -9.81 4.51
CA PHE A 377 -16.53 -9.50 3.86
C PHE A 377 -17.50 -8.85 4.87
N PRO A 378 -18.25 -7.79 4.51
CA PRO A 378 -18.28 -7.13 3.19
C PRO A 378 -17.21 -6.04 3.00
N ASP A 379 -16.56 -5.58 4.04
CA ASP A 379 -15.71 -4.39 4.05
C ASP A 379 -14.27 -4.79 4.37
N ASN A 380 -13.39 -4.70 3.38
CA ASN A 380 -11.98 -4.99 3.55
C ASN A 380 -11.26 -3.87 4.30
N ILE A 381 -10.31 -4.22 5.16
CA ILE A 381 -9.55 -3.26 5.96
C ILE A 381 -8.19 -3.05 5.31
N ALA A 382 -7.85 -1.79 5.01
CA ALA A 382 -6.59 -1.41 4.39
C ALA A 382 -5.69 -0.66 5.37
N GLU A 383 -4.42 -1.07 5.44
CA GLU A 383 -3.36 -0.36 6.13
C GLU A 383 -2.18 -0.18 5.18
N THR A 384 -1.70 1.06 5.03
CA THR A 384 -0.62 1.36 4.10
C THR A 384 0.49 2.15 4.80
N TYR A 385 1.72 1.68 4.67
CA TYR A 385 2.93 2.36 5.11
C TYR A 385 3.67 2.93 3.92
N ILE A 386 3.95 4.23 3.96
CA ILE A 386 4.81 4.91 2.98
C ILE A 386 6.12 5.26 3.68
N ARG A 387 7.23 4.75 3.17
CA ARG A 387 8.58 4.97 3.70
C ARG A 387 9.36 5.85 2.73
N ALA A 388 9.62 7.08 3.16
CA ALA A 388 10.20 8.10 2.29
C ALA A 388 11.52 8.64 2.88
N PRO A 389 12.68 8.33 2.28
CA PRO A 389 13.97 8.91 2.67
C PRO A 389 14.09 10.34 2.15
N LEU A 390 13.59 11.31 2.90
CA LEU A 390 13.55 12.71 2.55
C LEU A 390 14.51 13.54 3.40
N VAL A 391 15.30 14.41 2.79
CA VAL A 391 16.06 15.45 3.48
C VAL A 391 15.35 16.80 3.35
N LEU A 392 15.39 17.59 4.41
CA LEU A 392 14.89 18.96 4.39
C LEU A 392 16.04 19.87 3.93
N ARG A 393 15.87 20.49 2.78
CA ARG A 393 16.80 21.44 2.21
C ARG A 393 16.31 22.87 2.37
N VAL A 394 17.19 23.77 2.79
CA VAL A 394 16.89 25.20 2.99
C VAL A 394 17.49 25.99 1.82
N LEU A 395 16.65 26.72 1.10
CA LEU A 395 17.06 27.47 -0.10
C LEU A 395 17.31 28.95 0.17
N ASP A 396 16.48 29.57 1.02
CA ASP A 396 16.58 30.97 1.41
C ASP A 396 16.06 31.13 2.84
N VAL A 397 16.63 32.04 3.60
CA VAL A 397 16.15 32.43 4.94
C VAL A 397 16.19 33.93 5.06
N ARG A 398 15.13 34.53 5.64
CA ARG A 398 15.04 35.93 5.97
C ARG A 398 14.64 36.14 7.42
N VAL A 399 15.44 36.85 8.17
CA VAL A 399 15.17 37.18 9.57
C VAL A 399 14.86 38.68 9.63
N ASN A 400 13.68 39.08 10.11
CA ASN A 400 13.18 40.43 10.07
C ASN A 400 13.28 41.06 8.66
N GLY A 401 13.03 40.28 7.61
CA GLY A 401 13.15 40.69 6.21
C GLY A 401 14.58 40.76 5.66
N THR A 402 15.61 40.67 6.51
CA THR A 402 17.02 40.62 6.09
C THR A 402 17.42 39.20 5.71
N ARG A 403 18.03 39.06 4.54
CA ARG A 403 18.50 37.76 4.06
C ARG A 403 19.64 37.24 4.92
N LEU A 404 19.52 35.98 5.34
CA LEU A 404 20.60 35.21 5.95
C LEU A 404 21.13 34.25 4.88
N ASP A 405 22.42 34.35 4.56
CA ASP A 405 23.02 33.50 3.55
C ASP A 405 23.30 32.10 4.14
N VAL A 406 22.41 31.16 3.87
CA VAL A 406 22.52 29.78 4.33
C VAL A 406 23.37 28.90 3.42
N GLY A 407 23.90 29.45 2.32
CA GLY A 407 24.67 28.70 1.35
C GLY A 407 23.81 27.80 0.46
N PRO A 408 24.39 27.25 -0.62
CA PRO A 408 23.65 26.48 -1.64
C PRO A 408 23.36 25.04 -1.24
N SER A 409 24.03 24.53 -0.20
CA SER A 409 24.03 23.10 0.16
C SER A 409 23.40 22.82 1.52
N CYS A 410 22.75 23.83 2.14
CA CYS A 410 22.16 23.71 3.46
C CYS A 410 21.00 22.71 3.47
N ARG A 411 21.15 21.65 4.29
CA ARG A 411 20.16 20.58 4.42
C ARG A 411 20.30 19.83 5.73
N THR A 412 19.37 18.92 6.02
CA THR A 412 19.56 17.95 7.11
C THR A 412 20.64 16.92 6.74
N ALA A 413 21.51 16.59 7.67
CA ALA A 413 22.65 15.65 7.50
C ALA A 413 22.22 14.22 7.19
N LYS A 414 20.99 13.89 7.58
CA LYS A 414 20.34 12.59 7.35
C LYS A 414 18.90 12.81 6.90
N PRO A 415 18.23 11.78 6.34
CA PRO A 415 16.80 11.84 6.11
C PRO A 415 16.02 12.12 7.39
N LEU A 416 14.86 12.76 7.24
CA LEU A 416 13.85 12.84 8.29
C LEU A 416 13.53 11.42 8.74
N SER A 417 13.32 11.21 10.05
CA SER A 417 13.05 9.86 10.56
C SER A 417 11.76 9.80 11.35
N SER A 418 11.15 8.62 11.35
CA SER A 418 9.96 8.28 12.11
C SER A 418 10.21 7.01 12.92
N PRO A 419 9.41 6.73 13.97
CA PRO A 419 9.35 5.38 14.53
C PRO A 419 8.94 4.38 13.43
N GLU A 420 9.79 3.38 13.19
CA GLU A 420 9.54 2.33 12.21
C GLU A 420 8.92 1.11 12.89
N PRO A 421 7.73 0.63 12.45
CA PRO A 421 7.09 -0.55 13.03
C PRO A 421 7.90 -1.84 12.85
N ASP A 422 8.65 -1.96 11.75
CA ASP A 422 9.46 -3.13 11.43
C ASP A 422 10.91 -2.72 11.08
N PRO A 423 11.73 -2.33 12.08
CA PRO A 423 13.07 -1.83 11.83
C PRO A 423 14.05 -2.92 11.35
N ALA A 424 13.71 -4.20 11.51
CA ALA A 424 14.52 -5.30 11.00
C ALA A 424 14.40 -5.42 9.47
N LYS A 425 13.20 -5.20 8.94
CA LYS A 425 12.90 -5.24 7.52
C LYS A 425 13.28 -3.94 6.81
N TYR A 426 13.11 -2.80 7.48
CA TYR A 426 13.35 -1.47 6.94
C TYR A 426 14.40 -0.70 7.78
N PRO A 427 15.66 -1.08 7.68
CA PRO A 427 16.73 -0.38 8.39
C PRO A 427 17.01 1.00 7.77
N GLY A 428 17.45 1.95 8.59
CA GLY A 428 17.88 3.28 8.15
C GLY A 428 16.89 4.39 8.49
N ASP A 429 17.33 5.63 8.23
CA ASP A 429 16.54 6.82 8.52
C ASP A 429 15.59 7.12 7.34
N HIS A 430 14.29 7.11 7.59
CA HIS A 430 13.24 7.48 6.66
C HIS A 430 12.00 8.00 7.39
N LEU A 431 11.22 8.81 6.69
CA LEU A 431 9.90 9.22 7.13
C LEU A 431 8.93 8.06 6.93
N VAL A 432 8.11 7.75 7.93
CA VAL A 432 7.01 6.78 7.83
C VAL A 432 5.68 7.51 7.90
N LEU A 433 4.85 7.32 6.88
CA LEU A 433 3.46 7.77 6.86
C LEU A 433 2.55 6.55 6.90
N LEU A 434 1.53 6.62 7.72
CA LEU A 434 0.51 5.59 7.87
C LEU A 434 -0.82 6.10 7.31
N GLY A 435 -1.40 5.33 6.41
CA GLY A 435 -2.76 5.45 5.92
C GLY A 435 -3.60 4.27 6.37
N LYS A 436 -4.81 4.53 6.88
CA LYS A 436 -5.80 3.51 7.23
C LYS A 436 -7.09 3.76 6.48
N GLY A 437 -7.68 2.71 5.96
CA GLY A 437 -8.92 2.81 5.22
C GLY A 437 -9.68 1.50 5.13
N GLN A 438 -10.79 1.54 4.43
CA GLN A 438 -11.65 0.39 4.17
C GLN A 438 -12.12 0.44 2.72
N LEU A 439 -12.26 -0.74 2.13
CA LEU A 439 -12.95 -0.92 0.84
C LEU A 439 -14.33 -1.48 1.15
N LEU A 440 -15.35 -0.61 1.02
CA LEU A 440 -16.74 -0.92 1.31
C LEU A 440 -17.37 -1.64 0.12
N ASN A 441 -17.96 -2.82 0.34
CA ASN A 441 -18.57 -3.64 -0.71
C ASN A 441 -17.66 -3.85 -1.94
N GLY A 442 -16.34 -3.76 -1.75
CA GLY A 442 -15.34 -3.96 -2.80
C GLY A 442 -15.16 -2.82 -3.82
N THR A 443 -15.90 -1.72 -3.71
CA THR A 443 -15.86 -0.61 -4.68
C THR A 443 -15.58 0.75 -4.06
N ASP A 444 -16.24 1.08 -2.96
CA ASP A 444 -16.13 2.38 -2.33
C ASP A 444 -15.01 2.39 -1.30
N ALA A 445 -14.24 3.47 -1.23
CA ALA A 445 -13.17 3.61 -0.27
C ALA A 445 -13.54 4.62 0.83
N SER A 446 -13.24 4.27 2.07
CA SER A 446 -13.28 5.16 3.23
C SER A 446 -11.88 5.23 3.84
N GLY A 447 -11.43 6.42 4.26
CA GLY A 447 -10.07 6.61 4.74
C GLY A 447 -9.04 6.58 3.61
N TYR A 448 -7.89 5.96 3.83
CA TYR A 448 -6.82 5.86 2.83
C TYR A 448 -6.76 4.49 2.17
N VAL A 449 -6.86 4.49 0.86
CA VAL A 449 -6.53 3.36 0.00
C VAL A 449 -5.67 3.89 -1.15
N LEU A 450 -4.62 3.19 -1.56
CA LEU A 450 -3.64 3.69 -2.53
C LEU A 450 -4.29 4.29 -3.78
N THR A 451 -5.27 3.60 -4.35
CA THR A 451 -5.94 4.03 -5.60
C THR A 451 -6.90 5.20 -5.43
N SER A 452 -7.63 5.25 -4.33
CA SER A 452 -8.61 6.31 -4.05
C SER A 452 -7.99 7.52 -3.35
N GLY A 453 -6.78 7.36 -2.79
CA GLY A 453 -6.15 8.36 -1.96
C GLY A 453 -6.74 8.41 -0.55
N GLY A 454 -6.51 9.52 0.16
CA GLY A 454 -7.01 9.75 1.51
C GLY A 454 -5.96 10.31 2.47
N PRO A 455 -6.26 10.37 3.78
CA PRO A 455 -5.38 10.95 4.78
C PRO A 455 -4.22 10.03 5.17
N LEU A 456 -3.04 10.62 5.29
CA LEU A 456 -1.79 10.00 5.72
C LEU A 456 -1.23 10.77 6.91
N THR A 457 -0.73 10.07 7.93
CA THR A 457 -0.17 10.70 9.12
C THR A 457 1.16 10.07 9.52
N GLY A 458 2.06 10.87 10.12
CA GLY A 458 3.33 10.39 10.63
C GLY A 458 3.90 11.29 11.71
N GLU A 459 4.71 10.70 12.59
CA GLU A 459 5.58 11.45 13.51
C GLU A 459 6.93 11.68 12.83
N VAL A 460 7.52 12.85 13.05
CA VAL A 460 8.76 13.25 12.38
C VAL A 460 9.79 13.72 13.38
N THR A 461 10.99 13.16 13.29
CA THR A 461 12.20 13.71 13.88
C THR A 461 13.01 14.43 12.81
N ILE A 462 13.29 15.71 13.01
CA ILE A 462 14.14 16.51 12.13
C ILE A 462 15.58 16.37 12.61
N PRO A 463 16.50 15.79 11.80
CA PRO A 463 17.92 15.62 12.15
C PRO A 463 18.67 16.96 12.22
N ALA A 464 19.93 16.89 12.63
CA ALA A 464 20.85 18.03 12.58
C ALA A 464 21.05 18.53 11.14
N PHE A 465 21.33 19.82 10.99
CA PHE A 465 21.67 20.44 9.71
C PHE A 465 23.16 20.34 9.43
N GLU A 466 23.52 20.36 8.17
CA GLU A 466 24.90 20.37 7.66
C GLU A 466 25.03 21.27 6.44
N ASN A 467 26.26 21.74 6.20
CA ASN A 467 26.65 22.55 5.05
C ASN A 467 25.84 23.87 4.93
N CYS A 468 25.44 24.42 6.06
CA CYS A 468 24.71 25.68 6.14
C CYS A 468 25.65 26.83 6.48
N GLY A 469 25.51 27.93 5.74
CA GLY A 469 26.31 29.14 5.85
C GLY A 469 27.13 29.42 4.59
N ALA A 470 27.62 30.65 4.49
CA ALA A 470 28.43 31.13 3.37
C ALA A 470 29.57 32.02 3.90
N GLY A 471 30.62 32.21 3.11
CA GLY A 471 31.69 33.13 3.44
C GLY A 471 32.53 32.76 4.69
N GLY A 472 32.46 31.51 5.14
CA GLY A 472 33.16 31.03 6.36
C GLY A 472 32.32 31.04 7.63
N GLU A 473 31.04 31.43 7.53
CA GLU A 473 30.08 31.29 8.62
C GLU A 473 29.57 29.86 8.72
N ASP A 474 29.49 29.32 9.94
CA ASP A 474 28.91 28.01 10.24
C ASP A 474 27.54 28.19 10.91
N LEU A 475 26.47 27.97 10.14
CA LEU A 475 25.10 28.07 10.60
C LEU A 475 24.51 26.70 11.00
N ASP A 476 25.24 25.61 10.85
CA ASP A 476 24.76 24.24 11.12
C ASP A 476 24.23 24.10 12.55
N ARG A 477 25.01 24.61 13.52
CA ARG A 477 24.63 24.56 14.94
C ARG A 477 23.42 25.44 15.25
N LEU A 478 23.31 26.59 14.61
CA LEU A 478 22.21 27.52 14.82
C LEU A 478 20.89 26.90 14.32
N LEU A 479 20.87 26.40 13.08
CA LEU A 479 19.68 25.77 12.50
C LEU A 479 19.32 24.49 13.26
N THR A 480 20.29 23.66 13.62
CA THR A 480 20.08 22.45 14.43
C THR A 480 19.45 22.79 15.78
N ALA A 481 19.97 23.80 16.49
CA ALA A 481 19.45 24.18 17.80
C ALA A 481 18.01 24.72 17.72
N THR A 482 17.67 25.42 16.64
CA THR A 482 16.37 26.08 16.50
C THR A 482 15.29 25.16 15.90
N ILE A 483 15.65 24.20 15.03
CA ILE A 483 14.69 23.45 14.23
C ILE A 483 14.69 21.94 14.59
N SER A 484 15.88 21.33 14.71
CA SER A 484 16.02 19.88 14.82
C SER A 484 15.48 19.32 16.13
N GLY A 485 14.85 18.16 16.08
CA GLY A 485 14.32 17.43 17.23
C GLY A 485 13.13 16.53 16.89
N PRO A 486 12.72 15.70 17.85
CA PRO A 486 11.59 14.79 17.72
C PRO A 486 10.24 15.46 18.02
N GLY A 487 9.16 14.69 17.82
CA GLY A 487 7.80 15.07 18.20
C GLY A 487 7.15 16.09 17.27
N ASN A 488 7.61 16.16 16.02
CA ASN A 488 6.89 16.87 14.97
C ASN A 488 5.89 15.92 14.32
N HIS A 489 4.83 16.46 13.75
CA HIS A 489 3.79 15.69 13.08
C HIS A 489 3.66 16.11 11.64
N LEU A 490 3.41 15.14 10.78
CA LEU A 490 3.08 15.32 9.38
C LEU A 490 1.70 14.75 9.13
N LYS A 491 0.83 15.55 8.52
CA LYS A 491 -0.48 15.10 8.04
C LYS A 491 -0.60 15.49 6.57
N GLN A 492 -0.85 14.50 5.74
CA GLN A 492 -0.98 14.68 4.30
C GLN A 492 -2.32 14.10 3.82
N ILE A 493 -2.73 14.53 2.65
CA ILE A 493 -3.80 13.92 1.87
C ILE A 493 -3.25 13.64 0.49
N GLN A 494 -3.40 12.40 0.05
CA GLN A 494 -3.22 11.99 -1.33
C GLN A 494 -4.56 12.11 -2.06
N GLY A 495 -4.54 12.66 -3.26
CA GLY A 495 -5.68 12.60 -4.18
C GLY A 495 -5.83 11.22 -4.82
N GLN A 496 -6.90 11.03 -5.55
CA GLN A 496 -7.09 9.81 -6.35
C GLN A 496 -5.93 9.62 -7.32
N THR A 497 -5.46 8.39 -7.49
CA THR A 497 -4.42 8.08 -8.46
C THR A 497 -4.96 8.12 -9.90
N CYS A 498 -4.06 8.40 -10.84
CA CYS A 498 -4.32 8.35 -12.27
C CYS A 498 -3.49 7.22 -12.87
N ALA A 499 -4.12 6.29 -13.56
CA ALA A 499 -3.43 5.27 -14.31
C ALA A 499 -2.72 5.91 -15.52
N VAL A 500 -1.45 5.56 -15.73
CA VAL A 500 -0.63 6.06 -16.83
C VAL A 500 0.05 4.85 -17.47
N GLY A 501 -0.69 4.13 -18.31
CA GLY A 501 -0.14 3.00 -19.06
C GLY A 501 0.23 3.39 -20.49
N VAL A 502 0.87 2.46 -21.20
CA VAL A 502 1.25 2.63 -22.62
C VAL A 502 0.05 2.85 -23.52
N ASP A 503 -1.13 2.35 -23.12
CA ASP A 503 -2.39 2.43 -23.90
C ASP A 503 -3.34 3.51 -23.36
N VAL A 504 -2.95 4.26 -22.32
CA VAL A 504 -3.76 5.36 -21.79
C VAL A 504 -3.38 6.65 -22.54
N PRO A 505 -4.35 7.35 -23.14
CA PRO A 505 -4.11 8.65 -23.77
C PRO A 505 -3.44 9.61 -22.78
N THR A 506 -2.61 10.53 -23.30
CA THR A 506 -1.98 11.59 -22.48
C THR A 506 -2.99 12.41 -21.68
N GLU A 507 -4.24 12.45 -22.10
CA GLU A 507 -5.39 13.01 -21.40
C GLU A 507 -5.74 12.25 -20.10
N GLY A 508 -5.31 11.00 -19.96
CA GLY A 508 -5.45 10.21 -18.71
C GLY A 508 -4.42 10.53 -17.63
N GLN A 509 -3.50 11.44 -17.87
CA GLN A 509 -2.57 11.95 -16.87
C GLN A 509 -3.30 12.73 -15.79
N CYS A 510 -2.71 12.84 -14.60
CA CYS A 510 -3.30 13.59 -13.51
C CYS A 510 -3.53 15.06 -13.89
N THR A 511 -4.76 15.50 -13.77
CA THR A 511 -5.21 16.88 -14.02
C THR A 511 -5.53 17.59 -12.70
N GLU A 512 -5.80 18.87 -12.74
CA GLU A 512 -6.08 19.68 -11.53
C GLU A 512 -7.29 19.17 -10.74
N ASP A 513 -8.27 18.54 -11.39
CA ASP A 513 -9.45 17.93 -10.76
C ASP A 513 -9.12 16.68 -9.90
N ARG A 514 -7.94 16.08 -10.08
CA ARG A 514 -7.45 14.98 -9.26
C ARG A 514 -6.66 15.43 -8.01
N GLN A 515 -6.51 16.73 -7.79
CA GLN A 515 -5.92 17.25 -6.57
C GLN A 515 -6.83 16.98 -5.36
N PRO A 516 -6.26 16.82 -4.15
CA PRO A 516 -7.05 16.75 -2.94
C PRO A 516 -7.91 18.03 -2.77
N TYR A 517 -9.21 17.88 -2.58
CA TYR A 517 -10.13 19.01 -2.40
C TYR A 517 -9.89 19.78 -1.09
N VAL A 518 -9.41 19.09 -0.08
CA VAL A 518 -9.17 19.66 1.25
C VAL A 518 -7.70 19.54 1.59
N VAL A 519 -7.03 20.67 1.80
CA VAL A 519 -5.70 20.66 2.40
C VAL A 519 -5.87 20.59 3.91
N PRO A 520 -5.27 19.59 4.60
CA PRO A 520 -5.36 19.48 6.04
C PRO A 520 -4.88 20.77 6.70
N LYS A 521 -5.61 21.22 7.73
CA LYS A 521 -5.18 22.37 8.55
C LYS A 521 -4.54 21.85 9.84
N PRO A 522 -3.50 22.54 10.35
CA PRO A 522 -2.93 22.19 11.64
C PRO A 522 -4.00 22.34 12.73
N ALA A 523 -4.06 21.37 13.64
CA ALA A 523 -4.83 21.52 14.86
C ALA A 523 -4.24 22.66 15.70
N ARG A 524 -5.07 23.58 16.19
CA ARG A 524 -4.66 24.68 17.04
C ARG A 524 -4.61 24.23 18.48
#